data_666ede97853233b9a2cca9a494c32cc0
#
_entry.id   666ede97853233b9a2cca9a494c32cc0
#
_cell.length_a   1.000
_cell.length_b   1.000
_cell.length_c   1.000
_cell.angle_alpha   90.00
_cell.angle_beta   90.00
_cell.angle_gamma   90.00
#
_symmetry.space_group_name_H-M   'P 1'
#
loop_
_entity.id
_entity.type
_entity.pdbx_description
1 polymer ?
#
loop_
_entity_poly.entity_id
_entity_poly.type
_entity_poly.pdbx_seq_one_letter_code
_entity_poly.pdbx_strand_id
1 'polypeptide(L)'
;MGEIHYETIVLEQRLAVAVVTLNRPQSMNAINLQMRRELHEAMGMLRRDETVGAVVLTAAGDKAFSAGMDLREFSQVLAQTPLPELRRFRWEPGEGIADFDKPIIAAINGLAIGGGVELSLMCDISFAAHSASFAFAEVTRGLMPGNGGTQRLTRRVGRSKALEMILSGRTVQADEALTMGLVDHVVPADQLLERAMGLAQQIAAHAPVAVRAAKSAIVRGEHLSLQDGLNLERDLATFLYTTEDAQEGPRAFVEKRPPRWQGR
;
A
#
# COMPACT_ATOMS: atom_id res chain seq x y z
N MET A 1 -14.31 -10.92 14.61
CA MET A 1 -12.91 -11.42 14.58
C MET A 1 -12.44 -11.63 16.01
N GLY A 2 -11.86 -12.80 16.39
CA GLY A 2 -11.12 -12.94 17.63
C GLY A 2 -9.89 -12.01 17.60
N GLU A 3 -9.48 -11.46 18.74
CA GLU A 3 -8.27 -10.66 18.85
C GLU A 3 -7.07 -11.50 18.41
N ILE A 4 -6.45 -11.14 17.28
CA ILE A 4 -5.18 -11.72 16.87
C ILE A 4 -4.11 -10.74 17.35
N HIS A 5 -3.30 -11.20 18.30
CA HIS A 5 -2.20 -10.42 18.84
C HIS A 5 -0.97 -10.58 17.94
N TYR A 6 -0.62 -9.51 17.23
CA TYR A 6 0.65 -9.36 16.53
C TYR A 6 1.67 -8.63 17.42
N GLU A 7 2.96 -8.94 17.25
CA GLU A 7 4.03 -8.31 18.05
C GLU A 7 4.50 -6.99 17.43
N THR A 8 4.46 -6.91 16.09
CA THR A 8 5.09 -5.82 15.32
C THR A 8 4.12 -5.01 14.49
N ILE A 9 2.87 -5.43 14.41
CA ILE A 9 1.78 -4.66 13.82
C ILE A 9 0.57 -4.64 14.74
N VAL A 10 -0.33 -3.67 14.52
CA VAL A 10 -1.67 -3.66 15.12
C VAL A 10 -2.68 -3.71 14.00
N LEU A 11 -3.67 -4.60 14.13
CA LEU A 11 -4.79 -4.74 13.20
C LEU A 11 -6.08 -4.37 13.90
N GLU A 12 -6.74 -3.32 13.39
CA GLU A 12 -8.04 -2.88 13.86
C GLU A 12 -9.04 -2.86 12.70
N GLN A 13 -10.29 -3.18 12.97
CA GLN A 13 -11.37 -2.99 12.00
C GLN A 13 -12.32 -1.90 12.49
N ARG A 14 -12.56 -0.90 11.65
CA ARG A 14 -13.49 0.21 11.89
C ARG A 14 -14.53 0.23 10.78
N LEU A 15 -15.71 -0.31 11.04
CA LEU A 15 -16.75 -0.57 10.03
C LEU A 15 -16.20 -1.49 8.92
N ALA A 16 -16.33 -1.09 7.66
CA ALA A 16 -15.84 -1.83 6.50
C ALA A 16 -14.37 -1.48 6.11
N VAL A 17 -13.61 -0.83 7.00
CA VAL A 17 -12.21 -0.48 6.79
C VAL A 17 -11.33 -1.16 7.83
N ALA A 18 -10.30 -1.85 7.38
CA ALA A 18 -9.25 -2.35 8.26
C ALA A 18 -8.10 -1.34 8.34
N VAL A 19 -7.56 -1.13 9.55
CA VAL A 19 -6.37 -0.30 9.78
C VAL A 19 -5.23 -1.22 10.19
N VAL A 20 -4.18 -1.25 9.39
CA VAL A 20 -2.94 -1.96 9.67
C VAL A 20 -1.89 -0.93 10.10
N THR A 21 -1.43 -1.01 11.33
CA THR A 21 -0.45 -0.08 11.90
C THR A 21 0.87 -0.79 12.14
N LEU A 22 1.94 -0.34 11.47
CA LEU A 22 3.31 -0.78 11.79
C LEU A 22 3.64 -0.35 13.21
N ASN A 23 4.04 -1.27 14.09
CA ASN A 23 4.13 -1.02 15.53
C ASN A 23 5.48 -1.43 16.14
N ARG A 24 6.55 -0.82 15.62
CA ARG A 24 7.90 -0.86 16.21
C ARG A 24 8.47 0.57 16.33
N PRO A 25 7.76 1.52 16.98
CA PRO A 25 8.17 2.94 16.99
C PRO A 25 9.55 3.17 17.60
N GLN A 26 10.00 2.34 18.56
CA GLN A 26 11.33 2.35 19.16
C GLN A 26 12.44 2.06 18.16
N SER A 27 12.14 1.40 17.04
CA SER A 27 13.05 1.12 15.92
C SER A 27 12.64 1.88 14.65
N MET A 28 11.91 3.01 14.79
CA MET A 28 11.37 3.79 13.67
C MET A 28 10.61 2.91 12.67
N ASN A 29 9.85 1.95 13.16
CA ASN A 29 9.07 1.00 12.38
C ASN A 29 9.89 0.28 11.30
N ALA A 30 11.17 -0.04 11.60
CA ALA A 30 12.02 -0.84 10.73
C ALA A 30 11.41 -2.23 10.53
N ILE A 31 11.44 -2.68 9.27
CA ILE A 31 10.80 -3.91 8.81
C ILE A 31 11.76 -5.09 9.06
N ASN A 32 11.48 -5.89 10.06
CA ASN A 32 12.16 -7.14 10.37
C ASN A 32 11.39 -8.35 9.80
N LEU A 33 11.95 -9.55 9.93
CA LEU A 33 11.31 -10.79 9.46
C LEU A 33 9.95 -11.05 10.12
N GLN A 34 9.83 -10.72 11.41
CA GLN A 34 8.56 -10.89 12.12
C GLN A 34 7.46 -9.99 11.54
N MET A 35 7.73 -8.70 11.37
CA MET A 35 6.77 -7.75 10.77
C MET A 35 6.34 -8.19 9.36
N ARG A 36 7.27 -8.74 8.56
CA ARG A 36 6.93 -9.27 7.23
C ARG A 36 5.95 -10.43 7.30
N ARG A 37 6.19 -11.40 8.21
CA ARG A 37 5.29 -12.55 8.38
C ARG A 37 3.91 -12.09 8.83
N GLU A 38 3.87 -11.18 9.80
CA GLU A 38 2.61 -10.64 10.34
C GLU A 38 1.84 -9.84 9.29
N LEU A 39 2.53 -9.00 8.49
CA LEU A 39 1.89 -8.30 7.38
C LEU A 39 1.32 -9.27 6.35
N HIS A 40 2.08 -10.29 5.95
CA HIS A 40 1.62 -11.31 5.01
C HIS A 40 0.38 -12.05 5.54
N GLU A 41 0.41 -12.47 6.80
CA GLU A 41 -0.72 -13.15 7.45
C GLU A 41 -1.95 -12.25 7.56
N ALA A 42 -1.78 -11.01 8.05
CA ALA A 42 -2.85 -10.04 8.18
C ALA A 42 -3.50 -9.72 6.82
N MET A 43 -2.70 -9.45 5.79
CA MET A 43 -3.22 -9.19 4.45
C MET A 43 -3.94 -10.40 3.86
N GLY A 44 -3.42 -11.62 4.10
CA GLY A 44 -4.08 -12.86 3.70
C GLY A 44 -5.45 -13.06 4.36
N MET A 45 -5.61 -12.66 5.63
CA MET A 45 -6.90 -12.68 6.32
C MET A 45 -7.84 -11.61 5.78
N LEU A 46 -7.36 -10.36 5.64
CA LEU A 46 -8.17 -9.24 5.14
C LEU A 46 -8.65 -9.45 3.72
N ARG A 47 -7.90 -10.18 2.89
CA ARG A 47 -8.31 -10.57 1.54
C ARG A 47 -9.57 -11.44 1.55
N ARG A 48 -9.65 -12.38 2.51
CA ARG A 48 -10.79 -13.31 2.64
C ARG A 48 -11.98 -12.76 3.42
N ASP A 49 -11.79 -11.68 4.17
CA ASP A 49 -12.86 -11.09 4.98
C ASP A 49 -13.75 -10.18 4.13
N GLU A 50 -14.91 -10.68 3.74
CA GLU A 50 -15.87 -9.94 2.91
C GLU A 50 -16.46 -8.70 3.61
N THR A 51 -16.32 -8.57 4.92
CA THR A 51 -16.76 -7.37 5.66
C THR A 51 -15.80 -6.20 5.50
N VAL A 52 -14.58 -6.44 4.99
CA VAL A 52 -13.57 -5.43 4.73
C VAL A 52 -13.62 -4.99 3.27
N GLY A 53 -13.93 -3.72 3.01
CA GLY A 53 -13.97 -3.12 1.68
C GLY A 53 -12.71 -2.35 1.30
N ALA A 54 -11.94 -1.85 2.28
CA ALA A 54 -10.68 -1.13 2.07
C ALA A 54 -9.74 -1.28 3.26
N VAL A 55 -8.45 -1.00 3.04
CA VAL A 55 -7.40 -1.04 4.07
C VAL A 55 -6.71 0.32 4.16
N VAL A 56 -6.43 0.77 5.38
CA VAL A 56 -5.51 1.88 5.64
C VAL A 56 -4.24 1.32 6.27
N LEU A 57 -3.08 1.57 5.66
CA LEU A 57 -1.77 1.22 6.18
C LEU A 57 -1.12 2.46 6.78
N THR A 58 -0.78 2.42 8.06
CA THR A 58 -0.14 3.51 8.80
C THR A 58 0.93 3.00 9.74
N ALA A 59 1.49 3.85 10.60
CA ALA A 59 2.51 3.46 11.57
C ALA A 59 2.32 4.15 12.92
N ALA A 60 2.74 3.47 13.98
CA ALA A 60 2.74 3.98 15.34
C ALA A 60 3.86 5.01 15.56
N GLY A 61 3.57 5.99 16.43
CA GLY A 61 4.48 7.08 16.75
C GLY A 61 4.39 8.23 15.75
N ASP A 62 5.23 9.25 15.95
CA ASP A 62 5.22 10.51 15.21
C ASP A 62 6.49 10.75 14.36
N LYS A 63 7.50 9.88 14.49
CA LYS A 63 8.82 10.07 13.87
C LYS A 63 8.93 9.46 12.49
N ALA A 64 8.40 8.25 12.33
CA ALA A 64 8.60 7.49 11.11
C ALA A 64 7.39 6.63 10.76
N PHE A 65 7.06 6.62 9.48
CA PHE A 65 6.24 5.58 8.89
C PHE A 65 7.03 4.26 8.87
N SER A 66 8.23 4.26 8.25
CA SER A 66 9.17 3.14 8.36
C SER A 66 10.57 3.56 7.91
N ALA A 67 11.58 3.20 8.70
CA ALA A 67 12.99 3.34 8.34
C ALA A 67 13.48 2.29 7.32
N GLY A 68 12.56 1.47 6.77
CA GLY A 68 12.89 0.42 5.82
C GLY A 68 13.38 -0.86 6.49
N MET A 69 14.21 -1.62 5.79
CA MET A 69 14.72 -2.90 6.27
C MET A 69 15.51 -2.77 7.59
N ASP A 70 15.25 -3.65 8.55
CA ASP A 70 16.03 -3.75 9.79
C ASP A 70 17.46 -4.22 9.46
N LEU A 71 18.40 -3.27 9.34
CA LEU A 71 19.76 -3.54 8.91
C LEU A 71 20.55 -4.40 9.92
N ARG A 72 20.17 -4.41 11.20
CA ARG A 72 20.82 -5.27 12.19
C ARG A 72 20.50 -6.74 11.92
N GLU A 73 19.23 -7.04 11.73
CA GLU A 73 18.80 -8.40 11.38
C GLU A 73 19.33 -8.80 9.99
N PHE A 74 19.27 -7.90 9.01
CA PHE A 74 19.78 -8.15 7.66
C PHE A 74 21.27 -8.47 7.63
N SER A 75 22.10 -7.75 8.41
CA SER A 75 23.54 -8.03 8.48
C SER A 75 23.84 -9.43 9.04
N GLN A 76 23.01 -9.92 10.00
CA GLN A 76 23.14 -11.27 10.53
C GLN A 76 22.74 -12.32 9.48
N VAL A 77 21.66 -12.08 8.74
CA VAL A 77 21.24 -12.96 7.63
C VAL A 77 22.32 -13.05 6.56
N LEU A 78 22.89 -11.93 6.14
CA LEU A 78 23.99 -11.91 5.17
C LEU A 78 25.22 -12.69 5.63
N ALA A 79 25.58 -12.57 6.91
CA ALA A 79 26.74 -13.27 7.46
C ALA A 79 26.54 -14.79 7.57
N GLN A 80 25.30 -15.27 7.68
CA GLN A 80 24.98 -16.66 7.95
C GLN A 80 24.44 -17.41 6.73
N THR A 81 24.03 -16.70 5.67
CA THR A 81 23.34 -17.31 4.52
C THR A 81 24.26 -17.38 3.30
N PRO A 82 24.53 -18.57 2.74
CA PRO A 82 25.32 -18.72 1.52
C PRO A 82 24.69 -17.99 0.33
N LEU A 83 25.53 -17.45 -0.58
CA LEU A 83 25.09 -16.68 -1.74
C LEU A 83 24.04 -17.39 -2.61
N PRO A 84 24.09 -18.73 -2.86
CA PRO A 84 23.05 -19.42 -3.60
C PRO A 84 21.68 -19.39 -2.92
N GLU A 85 21.64 -19.36 -1.58
CA GLU A 85 20.41 -19.26 -0.79
C GLU A 85 19.91 -17.83 -0.75
N LEU A 86 20.81 -16.84 -0.63
CA LEU A 86 20.44 -15.41 -0.72
C LEU A 86 19.75 -15.08 -2.04
N ARG A 87 20.10 -15.74 -3.15
CA ARG A 87 19.43 -15.56 -4.44
C ARG A 87 17.98 -16.07 -4.45
N ARG A 88 17.64 -16.97 -3.56
CA ARG A 88 16.26 -17.48 -3.36
C ARG A 88 15.49 -16.69 -2.32
N PHE A 89 16.22 -15.90 -1.52
CA PHE A 89 15.65 -15.11 -0.45
C PHE A 89 15.04 -13.83 -1.04
N ARG A 90 13.72 -13.75 -1.05
CA ARG A 90 13.01 -12.55 -1.47
C ARG A 90 12.63 -11.73 -0.24
N TRP A 91 13.25 -10.57 -0.15
CA TRP A 91 12.90 -9.56 0.86
C TRP A 91 11.76 -8.70 0.35
N GLU A 92 10.57 -9.22 0.24
CA GLU A 92 9.40 -8.43 -0.16
C GLU A 92 8.60 -8.04 1.10
N PRO A 93 8.82 -6.84 1.70
CA PRO A 93 8.07 -6.41 2.88
C PRO A 93 6.58 -6.26 2.61
N GLY A 94 6.21 -6.15 1.35
CA GLY A 94 4.84 -6.00 0.90
C GLY A 94 4.23 -7.27 0.30
N GLU A 95 4.75 -8.45 0.62
CA GLU A 95 4.13 -9.69 0.17
C GLU A 95 2.67 -9.75 0.63
N GLY A 96 1.75 -9.80 -0.34
CA GLY A 96 0.31 -9.67 -0.10
C GLY A 96 -0.25 -8.26 -0.16
N ILE A 97 0.58 -7.20 -0.15
CA ILE A 97 0.15 -5.80 -0.32
C ILE A 97 0.12 -5.42 -1.80
N ALA A 98 1.21 -5.69 -2.53
CA ALA A 98 1.34 -5.30 -3.94
C ALA A 98 0.31 -5.96 -4.87
N ASP A 99 -0.17 -7.14 -4.52
CA ASP A 99 -1.17 -7.92 -5.26
C ASP A 99 -2.54 -7.96 -4.56
N PHE A 100 -2.75 -7.11 -3.56
CA PHE A 100 -3.99 -7.07 -2.81
C PHE A 100 -5.13 -6.55 -3.68
N ASP A 101 -6.24 -7.27 -3.71
CA ASP A 101 -7.36 -6.98 -4.61
C ASP A 101 -8.29 -5.86 -4.12
N LYS A 102 -8.30 -5.57 -2.82
CA LYS A 102 -9.06 -4.45 -2.25
C LYS A 102 -8.21 -3.18 -2.20
N PRO A 103 -8.81 -1.98 -2.21
CA PRO A 103 -8.06 -0.72 -2.10
C PRO A 103 -7.25 -0.63 -0.82
N ILE A 104 -5.99 -0.18 -0.95
CA ILE A 104 -5.09 0.13 0.16
C ILE A 104 -4.70 1.61 0.11
N ILE A 105 -4.90 2.31 1.20
CA ILE A 105 -4.52 3.72 1.36
C ILE A 105 -3.37 3.81 2.35
N ALA A 106 -2.23 4.36 1.93
CA ALA A 106 -1.13 4.67 2.84
C ALA A 106 -1.39 5.98 3.58
N ALA A 107 -1.24 5.97 4.91
CA ALA A 107 -1.24 7.15 5.77
C ALA A 107 0.15 7.31 6.38
N ILE A 108 1.00 8.13 5.73
CA ILE A 108 2.43 8.25 5.99
C ILE A 108 2.66 9.35 7.02
N ASN A 109 2.83 8.96 8.29
CA ASN A 109 2.88 9.85 9.45
C ASN A 109 4.25 10.49 9.70
N GLY A 110 5.29 10.11 8.98
CA GLY A 110 6.64 10.61 9.20
C GLY A 110 7.64 10.10 8.17
N LEU A 111 8.88 9.91 8.59
CA LEU A 111 9.97 9.46 7.74
C LEU A 111 9.69 8.10 7.09
N ALA A 112 9.86 8.01 5.77
CA ALA A 112 9.85 6.76 5.00
C ALA A 112 11.21 6.61 4.28
N ILE A 113 11.96 5.54 4.59
CA ILE A 113 13.26 5.27 3.96
C ILE A 113 13.26 3.90 3.31
N GLY A 114 13.82 3.79 2.10
CA GLY A 114 14.05 2.53 1.41
C GLY A 114 12.81 1.65 1.36
N GLY A 115 12.84 0.51 2.04
CA GLY A 115 11.69 -0.39 2.17
C GLY A 115 10.40 0.28 2.69
N GLY A 116 10.51 1.38 3.45
CA GLY A 116 9.36 2.18 3.87
C GLY A 116 8.72 2.94 2.70
N VAL A 117 9.51 3.52 1.80
CA VAL A 117 9.01 4.12 0.56
C VAL A 117 8.46 3.04 -0.36
N GLU A 118 9.16 1.91 -0.49
CA GLU A 118 8.69 0.77 -1.29
C GLU A 118 7.32 0.28 -0.83
N LEU A 119 7.11 0.18 0.49
CA LEU A 119 5.84 -0.21 1.09
C LEU A 119 4.73 0.79 0.76
N SER A 120 5.00 2.10 0.84
CA SER A 120 4.04 3.14 0.46
C SER A 120 3.70 3.11 -1.03
N LEU A 121 4.66 2.79 -1.90
CA LEU A 121 4.49 2.65 -3.35
C LEU A 121 3.71 1.38 -3.76
N MET A 122 3.51 0.43 -2.86
CA MET A 122 2.66 -0.75 -3.06
C MET A 122 1.19 -0.46 -2.76
N CYS A 123 0.91 0.64 -2.05
CA CYS A 123 -0.46 1.11 -1.79
C CYS A 123 -1.02 1.85 -3.03
N ASP A 124 -2.35 1.89 -3.13
CA ASP A 124 -3.04 2.47 -4.29
C ASP A 124 -3.07 4.01 -4.24
N ILE A 125 -3.32 4.56 -3.04
CA ILE A 125 -3.44 6.01 -2.80
C ILE A 125 -2.66 6.34 -1.54
N SER A 126 -2.03 7.51 -1.50
CA SER A 126 -1.18 7.93 -0.38
C SER A 126 -1.54 9.31 0.17
N PHE A 127 -1.66 9.36 1.48
CA PHE A 127 -1.69 10.59 2.27
C PHE A 127 -0.40 10.69 3.07
N ALA A 128 0.24 11.85 3.05
CA ALA A 128 1.43 12.12 3.86
C ALA A 128 1.17 13.26 4.84
N ALA A 129 1.69 13.18 6.03
CA ALA A 129 1.76 14.33 6.92
C ALA A 129 2.71 15.40 6.36
N HIS A 130 2.51 16.68 6.64
CA HIS A 130 3.46 17.76 6.27
C HIS A 130 4.88 17.48 6.80
N SER A 131 5.00 16.78 7.92
CA SER A 131 6.28 16.37 8.51
C SER A 131 6.91 15.15 7.85
N ALA A 132 6.24 14.50 6.92
CA ALA A 132 6.74 13.31 6.26
C ALA A 132 7.92 13.63 5.32
N SER A 133 8.83 12.68 5.20
CA SER A 133 9.95 12.77 4.28
C SER A 133 10.33 11.40 3.72
N PHE A 134 10.93 11.39 2.53
CA PHE A 134 11.15 10.19 1.73
C PHE A 134 12.59 10.12 1.26
N ALA A 135 13.22 8.95 1.35
CA ALA A 135 14.56 8.73 0.82
C ALA A 135 14.78 7.29 0.36
N PHE A 136 15.59 7.10 -0.66
CA PHE A 136 16.22 5.82 -0.97
C PHE A 136 17.69 5.91 -0.62
N ALA A 137 18.06 5.47 0.57
CA ALA A 137 19.42 5.61 1.09
C ALA A 137 20.29 4.36 0.89
N GLU A 138 19.79 3.35 0.16
CA GLU A 138 20.45 2.05 0.00
C GLU A 138 21.82 2.15 -0.65
N VAL A 139 21.97 3.01 -1.67
CA VAL A 139 23.25 3.16 -2.40
C VAL A 139 24.37 3.67 -1.51
N THR A 140 24.06 4.45 -0.47
CA THR A 140 25.06 4.91 0.51
C THR A 140 25.57 3.78 1.42
N ARG A 141 25.00 2.60 1.31
CA ARG A 141 25.33 1.40 2.10
C ARG A 141 25.73 0.22 1.23
N GLY A 142 26.02 0.46 -0.06
CA GLY A 142 26.40 -0.60 -1.02
C GLY A 142 25.26 -1.50 -1.42
N LEU A 143 24.01 -1.05 -1.21
CA LEU A 143 22.78 -1.76 -1.58
C LEU A 143 22.01 -0.96 -2.63
N MET A 144 20.87 -1.49 -3.09
CA MET A 144 19.92 -0.79 -3.94
C MET A 144 18.49 -1.13 -3.49
N PRO A 145 17.49 -0.32 -3.84
CA PRO A 145 16.09 -0.67 -3.62
C PRO A 145 15.77 -2.02 -4.29
N GLY A 146 15.26 -2.98 -3.52
CA GLY A 146 15.11 -4.37 -3.96
C GLY A 146 13.67 -4.89 -3.97
N ASN A 147 12.71 -4.13 -3.43
CA ASN A 147 11.31 -4.53 -3.32
C ASN A 147 10.39 -3.73 -4.25
N GLY A 148 10.92 -3.34 -5.40
CA GLY A 148 10.19 -2.63 -6.44
C GLY A 148 10.41 -1.12 -6.45
N GLY A 149 11.24 -0.56 -5.58
CA GLY A 149 11.52 0.88 -5.53
C GLY A 149 12.02 1.43 -6.86
N THR A 150 12.98 0.77 -7.51
CA THR A 150 13.47 1.20 -8.82
C THR A 150 12.38 1.20 -9.89
N GLN A 151 11.42 0.29 -9.81
CA GLN A 151 10.39 0.11 -10.81
C GLN A 151 9.15 0.98 -10.56
N ARG A 152 8.62 0.94 -9.33
CA ARG A 152 7.43 1.71 -8.96
C ARG A 152 7.70 3.20 -8.89
N LEU A 153 8.84 3.61 -8.30
CA LEU A 153 9.21 5.02 -8.24
C LEU A 153 9.34 5.62 -9.65
N THR A 154 10.04 4.92 -10.56
CA THR A 154 10.24 5.42 -11.93
C THR A 154 8.91 5.62 -12.67
N ARG A 155 7.94 4.73 -12.48
CA ARG A 155 6.60 4.86 -13.06
C ARG A 155 5.80 5.99 -12.42
N ARG A 156 6.02 6.21 -11.12
CA ARG A 156 5.29 7.21 -10.34
C ARG A 156 5.75 8.63 -10.63
N VAL A 157 7.06 8.89 -10.61
CA VAL A 157 7.64 10.25 -10.67
C VAL A 157 8.42 10.54 -11.95
N GLY A 158 8.56 9.56 -12.84
CA GLY A 158 9.36 9.63 -14.03
C GLY A 158 10.85 9.34 -13.78
N ARG A 159 11.56 9.00 -14.87
CA ARG A 159 12.93 8.46 -14.82
C ARG A 159 13.93 9.41 -14.15
N SER A 160 13.94 10.69 -14.50
CA SER A 160 14.96 11.64 -14.03
C SER A 160 14.88 11.84 -12.51
N LYS A 161 13.67 12.05 -11.98
CA LYS A 161 13.44 12.24 -10.53
C LYS A 161 13.74 10.96 -9.76
N ALA A 162 13.38 9.79 -10.32
CA ALA A 162 13.71 8.50 -9.70
C ALA A 162 15.22 8.26 -9.64
N LEU A 163 15.97 8.56 -10.72
CA LEU A 163 17.44 8.46 -10.74
C LEU A 163 18.07 9.41 -9.72
N GLU A 164 17.63 10.67 -9.68
CA GLU A 164 18.14 11.65 -8.72
C GLU A 164 17.93 11.15 -7.29
N MET A 165 16.72 10.76 -6.93
CA MET A 165 16.37 10.32 -5.59
C MET A 165 17.13 9.05 -5.16
N ILE A 166 17.22 8.05 -6.04
CA ILE A 166 17.88 6.77 -5.73
C ILE A 166 19.40 6.92 -5.73
N LEU A 167 19.99 7.57 -6.75
CA LEU A 167 21.46 7.58 -6.89
C LEU A 167 22.14 8.57 -5.93
N SER A 168 21.46 9.66 -5.57
CA SER A 168 21.98 10.60 -4.58
C SER A 168 21.70 10.18 -3.13
N GLY A 169 20.65 9.36 -2.91
CA GLY A 169 20.16 9.04 -1.57
C GLY A 169 19.56 10.25 -0.83
N ARG A 170 19.24 11.34 -1.55
CA ARG A 170 18.73 12.57 -0.92
C ARG A 170 17.35 12.36 -0.32
N THR A 171 17.03 13.18 0.65
CA THR A 171 15.71 13.26 1.25
C THR A 171 14.82 14.21 0.46
N VAL A 172 13.58 13.78 0.22
CA VAL A 172 12.48 14.55 -0.39
C VAL A 172 11.47 14.85 0.70
N GLN A 173 11.10 16.13 0.87
CA GLN A 173 10.08 16.55 1.84
C GLN A 173 8.67 16.36 1.27
N ALA A 174 7.65 16.36 2.13
CA ALA A 174 6.26 16.09 1.76
C ALA A 174 5.74 16.96 0.61
N ASP A 175 6.00 18.27 0.62
CA ASP A 175 5.51 19.19 -0.42
C ASP A 175 6.20 18.95 -1.77
N GLU A 176 7.50 18.62 -1.76
CA GLU A 176 8.21 18.19 -2.97
C GLU A 176 7.68 16.84 -3.46
N ALA A 177 7.43 15.91 -2.54
CA ALA A 177 6.86 14.60 -2.85
C ALA A 177 5.49 14.71 -3.52
N LEU A 178 4.64 15.64 -3.06
CA LEU A 178 3.36 15.96 -3.71
C LEU A 178 3.58 16.55 -5.11
N THR A 179 4.45 17.53 -5.22
CA THR A 179 4.73 18.22 -6.50
C THR A 179 5.27 17.26 -7.57
N MET A 180 6.09 16.30 -7.16
CA MET A 180 6.66 15.32 -8.10
C MET A 180 5.75 14.12 -8.36
N GLY A 181 4.62 14.00 -7.66
CA GLY A 181 3.66 12.92 -7.77
C GLY A 181 4.05 11.65 -7.01
N LEU A 182 4.98 11.73 -6.05
CA LEU A 182 5.35 10.59 -5.20
C LEU A 182 4.23 10.25 -4.22
N VAL A 183 3.55 11.28 -3.69
CA VAL A 183 2.34 11.12 -2.86
C VAL A 183 1.17 11.89 -3.47
N ASP A 184 -0.07 11.50 -3.11
CA ASP A 184 -1.29 12.06 -3.70
C ASP A 184 -1.85 13.23 -2.89
N HIS A 185 -1.67 13.20 -1.56
CA HIS A 185 -2.18 14.21 -0.65
C HIS A 185 -1.17 14.52 0.44
N VAL A 186 -1.09 15.81 0.83
CA VAL A 186 -0.32 16.25 2.00
C VAL A 186 -1.29 16.98 2.92
N VAL A 187 -1.32 16.61 4.20
CA VAL A 187 -2.27 17.08 5.19
C VAL A 187 -1.59 17.34 6.55
N PRO A 188 -2.19 18.11 7.47
CA PRO A 188 -1.72 18.22 8.85
C PRO A 188 -1.64 16.85 9.52
N ALA A 189 -0.61 16.61 10.35
CA ALA A 189 -0.35 15.31 10.96
C ALA A 189 -1.52 14.81 11.84
N ASP A 190 -2.19 15.71 12.52
CA ASP A 190 -3.37 15.44 13.35
C ASP A 190 -4.62 15.04 12.54
N GLN A 191 -4.67 15.37 11.25
CA GLN A 191 -5.77 15.03 10.34
C GLN A 191 -5.46 13.80 9.45
N LEU A 192 -4.21 13.31 9.46
CA LEU A 192 -3.73 12.30 8.51
C LEU A 192 -4.61 11.05 8.50
N LEU A 193 -4.77 10.42 9.65
CA LEU A 193 -5.54 9.17 9.74
C LEU A 193 -7.02 9.40 9.43
N GLU A 194 -7.59 10.50 9.88
CA GLU A 194 -8.99 10.86 9.61
C GLU A 194 -9.25 11.01 8.10
N ARG A 195 -8.36 11.73 7.38
CA ARG A 195 -8.49 11.94 5.94
C ARG A 195 -8.33 10.64 5.14
N ALA A 196 -7.35 9.82 5.49
CA ALA A 196 -7.17 8.51 4.87
C ALA A 196 -8.37 7.59 5.13
N MET A 197 -8.86 7.54 6.37
CA MET A 197 -10.06 6.79 6.76
C MET A 197 -11.32 7.28 6.04
N GLY A 198 -11.49 8.59 5.89
CA GLY A 198 -12.63 9.17 5.19
C GLY A 198 -12.71 8.67 3.73
N LEU A 199 -11.58 8.68 3.02
CA LEU A 199 -11.53 8.14 1.65
C LEU A 199 -11.76 6.62 1.63
N ALA A 200 -11.13 5.88 2.56
CA ALA A 200 -11.31 4.44 2.66
C ALA A 200 -12.78 4.06 2.92
N GLN A 201 -13.46 4.76 3.81
CA GLN A 201 -14.89 4.56 4.09
C GLN A 201 -15.77 4.88 2.89
N GLN A 202 -15.46 5.96 2.17
CA GLN A 202 -16.17 6.32 0.94
C GLN A 202 -16.05 5.21 -0.11
N ILE A 203 -14.85 4.67 -0.31
CA ILE A 203 -14.61 3.56 -1.25
C ILE A 203 -15.32 2.29 -0.78
N ALA A 204 -15.20 1.96 0.51
CA ALA A 204 -15.81 0.76 1.08
C ALA A 204 -17.35 0.79 1.10
N ALA A 205 -17.96 1.97 0.92
CA ALA A 205 -19.42 2.12 0.77
C ALA A 205 -19.94 1.79 -0.65
N HIS A 206 -19.06 1.52 -1.61
CA HIS A 206 -19.45 1.18 -2.98
C HIS A 206 -19.52 -0.34 -3.20
N ALA A 207 -20.07 -0.76 -4.35
CA ALA A 207 -20.21 -2.17 -4.75
C ALA A 207 -18.83 -2.86 -4.75
N PRO A 208 -18.57 -3.82 -3.86
CA PRO A 208 -17.21 -4.31 -3.61
C PRO A 208 -16.61 -5.05 -4.81
N VAL A 209 -17.43 -5.77 -5.59
CA VAL A 209 -16.95 -6.45 -6.81
C VAL A 209 -16.55 -5.41 -7.87
N ALA A 210 -17.31 -4.34 -8.02
CA ALA A 210 -17.01 -3.27 -8.98
C ALA A 210 -15.72 -2.51 -8.60
N VAL A 211 -15.54 -2.21 -7.31
CA VAL A 211 -14.31 -1.57 -6.80
C VAL A 211 -13.08 -2.42 -7.10
N ARG A 212 -13.13 -3.73 -6.80
CA ARG A 212 -12.03 -4.67 -7.08
C ARG A 212 -11.75 -4.81 -8.58
N ALA A 213 -12.79 -4.89 -9.40
CA ALA A 213 -12.66 -4.98 -10.84
C ALA A 213 -12.01 -3.72 -11.44
N ALA A 214 -12.44 -2.53 -11.00
CA ALA A 214 -11.85 -1.26 -11.43
C ALA A 214 -10.38 -1.15 -11.01
N LYS A 215 -10.02 -1.49 -9.76
CA LYS A 215 -8.63 -1.57 -9.33
C LYS A 215 -7.83 -2.55 -10.19
N SER A 216 -8.36 -3.75 -10.44
CA SER A 216 -7.70 -4.77 -11.27
C SER A 216 -7.47 -4.27 -12.70
N ALA A 217 -8.44 -3.60 -13.31
CA ALA A 217 -8.30 -3.04 -14.65
C ALA A 217 -7.17 -2.00 -14.71
N ILE A 218 -7.09 -1.10 -13.73
CA ILE A 218 -6.08 -0.05 -13.66
C ILE A 218 -4.69 -0.68 -13.43
N VAL A 219 -4.51 -1.44 -12.35
CA VAL A 219 -3.20 -1.96 -11.92
C VAL A 219 -2.61 -2.95 -12.94
N ARG A 220 -3.44 -3.84 -13.49
CA ARG A 220 -2.98 -4.80 -14.51
C ARG A 220 -2.84 -4.17 -15.88
N GLY A 221 -3.73 -3.22 -16.22
CA GLY A 221 -3.73 -2.51 -17.49
C GLY A 221 -2.51 -1.59 -17.67
N GLU A 222 -1.97 -1.04 -16.59
CA GLU A 222 -0.78 -0.16 -16.62
C GLU A 222 0.43 -0.77 -17.33
N HIS A 223 0.53 -2.09 -17.36
CA HIS A 223 1.65 -2.83 -17.95
C HIS A 223 1.36 -3.40 -19.35
N LEU A 224 0.17 -3.17 -19.87
CA LEU A 224 -0.28 -3.67 -21.17
C LEU A 224 -0.18 -2.61 -22.26
N SER A 225 -0.28 -3.02 -23.52
CA SER A 225 -0.60 -2.07 -24.57
C SER A 225 -1.99 -1.46 -24.32
N LEU A 226 -2.25 -0.24 -24.85
CA LEU A 226 -3.57 0.38 -24.69
C LEU A 226 -4.69 -0.56 -25.18
N GLN A 227 -4.47 -1.25 -26.31
CA GLN A 227 -5.48 -2.17 -26.87
C GLN A 227 -5.75 -3.37 -25.95
N ASP A 228 -4.69 -3.96 -25.37
CA ASP A 228 -4.85 -5.08 -24.45
C ASP A 228 -5.46 -4.63 -23.12
N GLY A 229 -5.10 -3.43 -22.63
CA GLY A 229 -5.73 -2.80 -21.48
C GLY A 229 -7.23 -2.57 -21.68
N LEU A 230 -7.64 -2.06 -22.86
CA LEU A 230 -9.06 -1.89 -23.21
C LEU A 230 -9.80 -3.21 -23.33
N ASN A 231 -9.14 -4.28 -23.78
CA ASN A 231 -9.73 -5.61 -23.81
C ASN A 231 -9.96 -6.15 -22.38
N LEU A 232 -8.94 -6.02 -21.50
CA LEU A 232 -9.06 -6.39 -20.09
C LEU A 232 -10.20 -5.61 -19.39
N GLU A 233 -10.28 -4.30 -19.62
CA GLU A 233 -11.36 -3.45 -19.07
C GLU A 233 -12.73 -3.95 -19.49
N ARG A 234 -12.89 -4.25 -20.80
CA ARG A 234 -14.17 -4.75 -21.35
C ARG A 234 -14.55 -6.08 -20.75
N ASP A 235 -13.59 -7.00 -20.58
CA ASP A 235 -13.84 -8.32 -19.99
C ASP A 235 -14.30 -8.19 -18.54
N LEU A 236 -13.63 -7.35 -17.75
CA LEU A 236 -14.00 -7.07 -16.36
C LEU A 236 -15.36 -6.35 -16.26
N ALA A 237 -15.63 -5.36 -17.12
CA ALA A 237 -16.90 -4.66 -17.15
C ALA A 237 -18.06 -5.61 -17.54
N THR A 238 -17.84 -6.49 -18.52
CA THR A 238 -18.82 -7.51 -18.92
C THR A 238 -19.09 -8.51 -17.79
N PHE A 239 -18.05 -8.93 -17.07
CA PHE A 239 -18.21 -9.78 -15.90
C PHE A 239 -19.11 -9.11 -14.83
N LEU A 240 -18.97 -7.80 -14.60
CA LEU A 240 -19.81 -7.09 -13.62
C LEU A 240 -21.31 -7.19 -13.93
N TYR A 241 -21.71 -7.27 -15.21
CA TYR A 241 -23.13 -7.41 -15.57
C TYR A 241 -23.77 -8.72 -15.08
N THR A 242 -22.97 -9.70 -14.67
CA THR A 242 -23.46 -10.95 -14.08
C THR A 242 -23.71 -10.85 -12.58
N THR A 243 -23.34 -9.74 -11.93
CA THR A 243 -23.48 -9.56 -10.48
C THR A 243 -24.85 -9.02 -10.09
N GLU A 244 -25.30 -9.35 -8.88
CA GLU A 244 -26.52 -8.77 -8.30
C GLU A 244 -26.37 -7.25 -8.10
N ASP A 245 -25.18 -6.79 -7.72
CA ASP A 245 -24.89 -5.38 -7.49
C ASP A 245 -25.01 -4.52 -8.76
N ALA A 246 -24.72 -5.08 -9.95
CA ALA A 246 -24.92 -4.39 -11.21
C ALA A 246 -26.41 -4.12 -11.55
N GLN A 247 -27.31 -4.89 -10.98
CA GLN A 247 -28.75 -4.66 -11.09
C GLN A 247 -29.25 -3.71 -10.00
N GLU A 248 -28.73 -3.87 -8.77
CA GLU A 248 -29.12 -3.05 -7.62
C GLU A 248 -28.76 -1.57 -7.82
N GLY A 249 -27.57 -1.27 -8.32
CA GLY A 249 -27.11 0.11 -8.48
C GLY A 249 -28.07 0.98 -9.32
N PRO A 250 -28.34 0.63 -10.58
CA PRO A 250 -29.29 1.37 -11.42
C PRO A 250 -30.70 1.42 -10.84
N ARG A 251 -31.16 0.31 -10.23
CA ARG A 251 -32.50 0.26 -9.61
C ARG A 251 -32.61 1.23 -8.44
N ALA A 252 -31.63 1.22 -7.51
CA ALA A 252 -31.59 2.12 -6.36
C ALA A 252 -31.54 3.59 -6.80
N PHE A 253 -30.77 3.89 -7.87
CA PHE A 253 -30.70 5.23 -8.45
C PHE A 253 -32.05 5.72 -8.98
N VAL A 254 -32.75 4.90 -9.74
CA VAL A 254 -34.12 5.23 -10.27
C VAL A 254 -35.13 5.39 -9.14
N GLU A 255 -35.05 4.55 -8.11
CA GLU A 255 -35.92 4.58 -6.92
C GLU A 255 -35.53 5.68 -5.92
N LYS A 256 -34.43 6.42 -6.16
CA LYS A 256 -33.88 7.48 -5.29
C LYS A 256 -33.66 7.03 -3.85
N ARG A 257 -33.15 5.84 -3.68
CA ARG A 257 -32.77 5.26 -2.38
C ARG A 257 -31.28 4.86 -2.35
N PRO A 258 -30.71 4.71 -1.16
CA PRO A 258 -29.38 4.11 -1.03
C PRO A 258 -29.36 2.67 -1.58
N PRO A 259 -28.30 2.28 -2.29
CA PRO A 259 -28.12 0.91 -2.75
C PRO A 259 -27.80 -0.03 -1.57
N ARG A 260 -28.07 -1.32 -1.76
CA ARG A 260 -27.79 -2.38 -0.80
C ARG A 260 -26.89 -3.41 -1.48
N TRP A 261 -25.60 -3.20 -1.37
CA TRP A 261 -24.62 -4.06 -2.01
C TRP A 261 -24.55 -5.44 -1.38
N GLN A 262 -24.49 -6.49 -2.20
CA GLN A 262 -24.39 -7.88 -1.77
C GLN A 262 -22.98 -8.45 -1.96
N GLY A 263 -22.15 -7.81 -2.81
CA GLY A 263 -20.80 -8.26 -3.11
C GLY A 263 -20.73 -9.51 -3.99
N ARG A 264 -21.77 -9.79 -4.74
CA ARG A 264 -21.88 -10.98 -5.58
C ARG A 264 -22.70 -10.74 -6.85
#